data_cf64e1a2decf7f88cbfc3c3a02bffd6d
#
_entry.id   cf64e1a2decf7f88cbfc3c3a02bffd6d
#
_cell.length_a   1.000
_cell.length_b   1.000
_cell.length_c   1.000
_cell.angle_alpha   90.00
_cell.angle_beta   90.00
_cell.angle_gamma   90.00
#
_symmetry.space_group_name_H-M   'P 1'
#
loop_
_entity.id
_entity.type
_entity.pdbx_description
1 polymer ?
#
loop_
_entity_poly.entity_id
_entity_poly.type
_entity_poly.pdbx_seq_one_letter_code
_entity_poly.pdbx_strand_id
1 'polypeptide(L)'
;GVAVLDFTQELPDVTSCSAIVVKNIPEDISLLKKICQEQEFSAIYFKNDIAKAYYLTGYGTREQFAKLYKTIYQFPEFDIRYKLKDLAAYLKIEQILLVKMIQIFEELGFVTIENGVMRVNKEAEKRDIAESQIYQKLKQTVKEQEIMALGTVQEIYDFLMEKSE
;
A
#
# COMPACT_ATOMS: atom_id res chain seq x y z
N GLY A 1 31.32 -4.69 8.49
CA GLY A 1 30.72 -3.39 8.54
C GLY A 1 29.20 -3.45 8.63
N VAL A 2 28.60 -2.31 8.76
CA VAL A 2 27.15 -2.13 8.84
C VAL A 2 26.72 -1.22 7.70
N ALA A 3 25.70 -1.63 6.95
CA ALA A 3 25.10 -0.80 5.90
C ALA A 3 23.72 -0.33 6.33
N VAL A 4 23.35 0.87 5.88
CA VAL A 4 22.01 1.43 6.08
C VAL A 4 21.24 1.28 4.77
N LEU A 5 20.11 0.61 4.80
CA LEU A 5 19.21 0.44 3.66
C LEU A 5 18.04 1.40 3.79
N ASP A 6 18.00 2.39 2.91
CA ASP A 6 16.87 3.29 2.74
C ASP A 6 16.32 3.07 1.33
N PHE A 7 15.16 2.42 1.23
CA PHE A 7 14.58 2.01 -0.06
C PHE A 7 14.03 3.18 -0.88
N THR A 8 14.07 4.39 -0.34
CA THR A 8 13.76 5.62 -1.09
C THR A 8 14.98 6.14 -1.86
N GLN A 9 16.15 5.55 -1.65
CA GLN A 9 17.42 5.95 -2.24
C GLN A 9 18.10 4.76 -2.90
N GLU A 10 19.20 5.02 -3.60
CA GLU A 10 20.05 3.96 -4.14
C GLU A 10 20.63 3.13 -2.99
N LEU A 11 20.54 1.81 -3.10
CA LEU A 11 21.01 0.91 -2.06
C LEU A 11 22.51 0.63 -2.18
N PRO A 12 23.26 0.60 -1.06
CA PRO A 12 24.64 0.21 -1.07
C PRO A 12 24.82 -1.29 -1.32
N ASP A 13 26.02 -1.69 -1.71
CA ASP A 13 26.40 -3.10 -1.75
C ASP A 13 26.55 -3.61 -0.31
N VAL A 14 25.81 -4.68 0.02
CA VAL A 14 25.78 -5.26 1.37
C VAL A 14 26.55 -6.58 1.47
N THR A 15 27.18 -7.05 0.40
CA THR A 15 27.82 -8.38 0.35
C THR A 15 28.94 -8.55 1.37
N SER A 16 29.61 -7.46 1.75
CA SER A 16 30.68 -7.47 2.76
C SER A 16 30.20 -7.09 4.17
N CYS A 17 28.92 -6.83 4.33
CA CYS A 17 28.38 -6.38 5.62
C CYS A 17 27.95 -7.56 6.49
N SER A 18 28.24 -7.46 7.78
CA SER A 18 27.78 -8.43 8.79
C SER A 18 26.42 -8.07 9.39
N ALA A 19 26.03 -6.81 9.26
CA ALA A 19 24.75 -6.31 9.78
C ALA A 19 24.18 -5.24 8.85
N ILE A 20 22.87 -5.08 8.88
CA ILE A 20 22.16 -4.04 8.15
C ILE A 20 21.20 -3.30 9.07
N VAL A 21 20.98 -2.02 8.76
CA VAL A 21 19.93 -1.19 9.37
C VAL A 21 18.95 -0.85 8.28
N VAL A 22 17.71 -1.27 8.43
CA VAL A 22 16.63 -0.93 7.52
C VAL A 22 15.96 0.34 8.05
N LYS A 23 16.08 1.42 7.30
CA LYS A 23 15.48 2.70 7.63
C LYS A 23 14.13 2.79 6.92
N ASN A 24 13.10 2.68 7.70
CA ASN A 24 11.71 2.59 7.25
C ASN A 24 11.43 1.27 6.49
N ILE A 25 10.20 0.84 6.58
CA ILE A 25 9.74 -0.38 5.90
C ILE A 25 9.37 0.01 4.47
N PRO A 26 9.95 -0.66 3.45
CA PRO A 26 9.56 -0.39 2.07
C PRO A 26 8.12 -0.84 1.81
N GLU A 27 7.44 -0.17 0.89
CA GLU A 27 6.10 -0.58 0.46
C GLU A 27 6.13 -1.98 -0.14
N ASP A 28 7.13 -2.25 -0.98
CA ASP A 28 7.36 -3.59 -1.55
C ASP A 28 8.47 -4.29 -0.77
N ILE A 29 8.11 -5.36 -0.07
CA ILE A 29 9.02 -6.12 0.79
C ILE A 29 9.91 -7.09 0.01
N SER A 30 9.61 -7.33 -1.26
CA SER A 30 10.29 -8.37 -2.06
C SER A 30 11.81 -8.22 -2.10
N LEU A 31 12.30 -7.01 -2.30
CA LEU A 31 13.74 -6.76 -2.36
C LEU A 31 14.42 -6.96 -1.00
N LEU A 32 13.77 -6.53 0.09
CA LEU A 32 14.28 -6.76 1.43
C LEU A 32 14.34 -8.25 1.75
N LYS A 33 13.30 -9.01 1.40
CA LYS A 33 13.32 -10.48 1.55
C LYS A 33 14.48 -11.10 0.79
N LYS A 34 14.68 -10.68 -0.45
CA LYS A 34 15.77 -11.16 -1.30
C LYS A 34 17.14 -10.92 -0.64
N ILE A 35 17.38 -9.71 -0.16
CA ILE A 35 18.63 -9.35 0.53
C ILE A 35 18.83 -10.23 1.77
N CYS A 36 17.80 -10.42 2.58
CA CYS A 36 17.89 -11.22 3.80
C CYS A 36 18.05 -12.71 3.53
N GLN A 37 17.56 -13.22 2.40
CA GLN A 37 17.65 -14.64 2.04
C GLN A 37 18.93 -15.00 1.31
N GLU A 38 19.54 -14.07 0.58
CA GLU A 38 20.76 -14.30 -0.18
C GLU A 38 22.04 -14.30 0.67
N GLN A 39 21.98 -13.72 1.86
CA GLN A 39 23.12 -13.53 2.70
C GLN A 39 22.73 -13.65 4.17
N GLU A 40 23.58 -14.27 4.97
CA GLU A 40 23.38 -14.38 6.41
C GLU A 40 23.94 -13.14 7.11
N PHE A 41 23.11 -12.44 7.85
CA PHE A 41 23.51 -11.31 8.67
C PHE A 41 23.52 -11.71 10.15
N SER A 42 24.50 -11.24 10.90
CA SER A 42 24.54 -11.44 12.35
C SER A 42 23.51 -10.57 13.08
N ALA A 43 23.08 -9.47 12.45
CA ALA A 43 22.04 -8.60 13.01
C ALA A 43 21.34 -7.82 11.91
N ILE A 44 20.01 -7.65 12.07
CA ILE A 44 19.19 -6.79 11.22
C ILE A 44 18.41 -5.86 12.16
N TYR A 45 18.61 -4.56 12.01
CA TYR A 45 17.96 -3.54 12.81
C TYR A 45 16.93 -2.79 11.98
N PHE A 46 15.82 -2.46 12.60
CA PHE A 46 14.76 -1.67 11.95
C PHE A 46 14.60 -0.33 12.63
N LYS A 47 14.59 0.73 11.83
CA LYS A 47 14.32 2.09 12.29
C LYS A 47 13.12 2.63 11.51
N ASN A 48 11.93 2.49 12.10
CA ASN A 48 10.67 2.85 11.45
C ASN A 48 10.11 4.16 11.98
N ASP A 49 9.59 4.97 11.06
CA ASP A 49 8.70 6.07 11.39
C ASP A 49 7.25 5.57 11.27
N ILE A 50 6.65 5.20 12.40
CA ILE A 50 5.29 4.63 12.46
C ILE A 50 4.27 5.59 11.86
N ALA A 51 4.46 6.91 12.00
CA ALA A 51 3.54 7.90 11.45
C ALA A 51 3.44 7.87 9.92
N LYS A 52 4.44 7.31 9.24
CA LYS A 52 4.47 7.15 7.78
C LYS A 52 4.13 5.74 7.33
N ALA A 53 3.76 4.86 8.26
CA ALA A 53 3.51 3.46 7.93
C ALA A 53 2.20 3.32 7.14
N TYR A 54 2.28 2.61 6.03
CA TYR A 54 1.18 2.38 5.10
C TYR A 54 -0.04 1.71 5.73
N TYR A 55 0.21 0.83 6.71
CA TYR A 55 -0.87 0.10 7.36
C TYR A 55 -1.83 1.00 8.14
N LEU A 56 -1.41 2.21 8.53
CA LEU A 56 -2.27 3.16 9.25
C LEU A 56 -3.42 3.68 8.39
N THR A 57 -3.27 3.70 7.07
CA THR A 57 -4.34 4.11 6.16
C THR A 57 -5.31 2.97 5.83
N GLY A 58 -4.89 1.73 6.06
CA GLY A 58 -5.68 0.55 5.74
C GLY A 58 -5.82 0.31 4.24
N TYR A 59 -6.78 -0.52 3.88
CA TYR A 59 -7.07 -0.89 2.49
C TYR A 59 -8.54 -0.65 2.10
N GLY A 60 -9.24 0.12 2.90
CA GLY A 60 -10.64 0.43 2.68
C GLY A 60 -11.58 -0.57 3.33
N THR A 61 -12.49 -0.05 4.14
CA THR A 61 -13.56 -0.85 4.73
C THR A 61 -14.74 -0.92 3.76
N ARG A 62 -15.61 -1.88 3.98
CA ARG A 62 -16.87 -2.00 3.22
C ARG A 62 -17.67 -0.70 3.30
N GLU A 63 -17.73 -0.09 4.48
CA GLU A 63 -18.45 1.16 4.70
C GLU A 63 -17.83 2.32 3.92
N GLN A 64 -16.50 2.40 3.89
CA GLN A 64 -15.79 3.43 3.12
C GLN A 64 -16.06 3.29 1.63
N PHE A 65 -15.97 2.08 1.09
CA PHE A 65 -16.27 1.83 -0.33
C PHE A 65 -17.73 2.16 -0.66
N ALA A 66 -18.66 1.77 0.20
CA ALA A 66 -20.08 2.06 -0.01
C ALA A 66 -20.36 3.57 -0.01
N LYS A 67 -19.74 4.29 0.91
CA LYS A 67 -19.88 5.75 1.00
C LYS A 67 -19.28 6.46 -0.21
N LEU A 68 -18.12 6.01 -0.67
CA LEU A 68 -17.50 6.53 -1.89
C LEU A 68 -18.41 6.30 -3.10
N TYR A 69 -18.90 5.08 -3.28
CA TYR A 69 -19.77 4.73 -4.39
C TYR A 69 -21.03 5.61 -4.39
N LYS A 70 -21.68 5.75 -3.25
CA LYS A 70 -22.87 6.59 -3.10
C LYS A 70 -22.58 8.05 -3.46
N THR A 71 -21.44 8.57 -3.01
CA THR A 71 -21.06 9.96 -3.26
C THR A 71 -20.78 10.22 -4.74
N ILE A 72 -20.00 9.37 -5.40
CA ILE A 72 -19.70 9.54 -6.83
C ILE A 72 -20.95 9.36 -7.70
N TYR A 73 -21.89 8.56 -7.26
CA TYR A 73 -23.16 8.37 -7.98
C TYR A 73 -24.02 9.63 -7.94
N GLN A 74 -23.94 10.40 -6.85
CA GLN A 74 -24.61 11.69 -6.71
C GLN A 74 -23.92 12.79 -7.54
N PHE A 75 -22.61 12.67 -7.74
CA PHE A 75 -21.80 13.62 -8.51
C PHE A 75 -21.12 12.86 -9.66
N PRO A 76 -21.88 12.50 -10.70
CA PRO A 76 -21.42 11.52 -11.71
C PRO A 76 -20.26 12.00 -12.58
N GLU A 77 -19.93 13.28 -12.53
CA GLU A 77 -18.76 13.86 -13.18
C GLU A 77 -17.99 14.71 -12.18
N PHE A 78 -16.71 14.37 -11.95
CA PHE A 78 -15.93 14.96 -10.87
C PHE A 78 -14.49 15.12 -11.30
N ASP A 79 -13.96 16.36 -11.22
CA ASP A 79 -12.57 16.64 -11.55
C ASP A 79 -11.66 16.33 -10.35
N ILE A 80 -11.02 15.16 -10.39
CA ILE A 80 -10.17 14.69 -9.29
C ILE A 80 -8.84 15.45 -9.21
N ARG A 81 -8.43 16.15 -10.28
CA ARG A 81 -7.19 16.94 -10.24
C ARG A 81 -7.26 18.09 -9.23
N TYR A 82 -8.45 18.68 -9.10
CA TYR A 82 -8.64 19.88 -8.29
C TYR A 82 -9.46 19.63 -7.01
N LYS A 83 -10.26 18.55 -6.99
CA LYS A 83 -11.22 18.32 -5.92
C LYS A 83 -10.98 17.05 -5.10
N LEU A 84 -9.87 16.35 -5.34
CA LEU A 84 -9.56 15.11 -4.62
C LEU A 84 -9.43 15.37 -3.11
N LYS A 85 -8.75 16.44 -2.72
CA LYS A 85 -8.56 16.82 -1.32
C LYS A 85 -9.90 17.09 -0.63
N ASP A 86 -10.80 17.78 -1.31
CA ASP A 86 -12.13 18.09 -0.78
C ASP A 86 -12.98 16.81 -0.63
N LEU A 87 -12.90 15.92 -1.60
CA LEU A 87 -13.58 14.63 -1.54
C LEU A 87 -13.06 13.78 -0.38
N ALA A 88 -11.75 13.73 -0.20
CA ALA A 88 -11.13 13.02 0.91
C ALA A 88 -11.59 13.56 2.26
N ALA A 89 -11.62 14.86 2.41
CA ALA A 89 -12.10 15.53 3.62
C ALA A 89 -13.59 15.22 3.89
N TYR A 90 -14.41 15.29 2.86
CA TYR A 90 -15.84 15.00 2.96
C TYR A 90 -16.09 13.55 3.39
N LEU A 91 -15.37 12.61 2.80
CA LEU A 91 -15.49 11.18 3.09
C LEU A 91 -14.77 10.77 4.37
N LYS A 92 -13.91 11.64 4.91
CA LYS A 92 -13.03 11.33 6.04
C LYS A 92 -12.13 10.14 5.75
N ILE A 93 -11.57 10.12 4.55
CA ILE A 93 -10.64 9.09 4.06
C ILE A 93 -9.33 9.78 3.72
N GLU A 94 -8.20 9.21 4.13
CA GLU A 94 -6.88 9.70 3.74
C GLU A 94 -6.75 9.76 2.22
N GLN A 95 -6.15 10.83 1.69
CA GLN A 95 -6.04 11.02 0.23
C GLN A 95 -5.36 9.83 -0.46
N ILE A 96 -4.30 9.30 0.15
CA ILE A 96 -3.55 8.18 -0.42
C ILE A 96 -4.43 6.93 -0.55
N LEU A 97 -5.28 6.67 0.43
CA LEU A 97 -6.25 5.57 0.36
C LEU A 97 -7.33 5.85 -0.67
N LEU A 98 -7.86 7.08 -0.71
CA LEU A 98 -8.90 7.46 -1.66
C LEU A 98 -8.42 7.26 -3.10
N VAL A 99 -7.19 7.62 -3.44
CA VAL A 99 -6.61 7.39 -4.77
C VAL A 99 -6.66 5.90 -5.10
N LYS A 100 -6.25 5.04 -4.18
CA LYS A 100 -6.29 3.58 -4.37
C LYS A 100 -7.72 3.07 -4.56
N MET A 101 -8.67 3.57 -3.79
CA MET A 101 -10.08 3.19 -3.90
C MET A 101 -10.66 3.60 -5.25
N ILE A 102 -10.31 4.77 -5.76
CA ILE A 102 -10.72 5.22 -7.09
C ILE A 102 -10.11 4.34 -8.18
N GLN A 103 -8.84 3.97 -8.05
CA GLN A 103 -8.19 3.03 -8.98
C GLN A 103 -8.87 1.66 -8.98
N ILE A 104 -9.29 1.18 -7.83
CA ILE A 104 -10.06 -0.06 -7.70
C ILE A 104 -11.38 0.06 -8.44
N PHE A 105 -12.10 1.17 -8.27
CA PHE A 105 -13.35 1.40 -8.98
C PHE A 105 -13.15 1.49 -10.50
N GLU A 106 -12.06 2.08 -10.95
CA GLU A 106 -11.72 2.12 -12.39
C GLU A 106 -11.45 0.71 -12.92
N GLU A 107 -10.66 -0.07 -12.21
CA GLU A 107 -10.37 -1.46 -12.57
C GLU A 107 -11.64 -2.31 -12.68
N LEU A 108 -12.59 -2.10 -11.77
CA LEU A 108 -13.85 -2.85 -11.77
C LEU A 108 -14.90 -2.31 -12.76
N GLY A 109 -14.57 -1.22 -13.45
CA GLY A 109 -15.48 -0.63 -14.44
C GLY A 109 -16.58 0.23 -13.86
N PHE A 110 -16.51 0.60 -12.58
CA PHE A 110 -17.50 1.46 -11.94
C PHE A 110 -17.36 2.93 -12.33
N VAL A 111 -16.14 3.33 -12.66
CA VAL A 111 -15.84 4.69 -13.12
C VAL A 111 -14.87 4.63 -14.28
N THR A 112 -14.81 5.73 -15.07
CA THR A 112 -13.77 6.00 -16.05
C THR A 112 -13.10 7.30 -15.68
N ILE A 113 -11.80 7.42 -16.01
CA ILE A 113 -11.03 8.63 -15.74
C ILE A 113 -10.37 9.06 -17.05
N GLU A 114 -10.72 10.24 -17.54
CA GLU A 114 -10.13 10.82 -18.73
C GLU A 114 -9.76 12.27 -18.45
N ASN A 115 -8.50 12.65 -18.72
CA ASN A 115 -7.99 13.99 -18.48
C ASN A 115 -8.26 14.50 -17.05
N GLY A 116 -8.16 13.58 -16.07
CA GLY A 116 -8.38 13.89 -14.65
C GLY A 116 -9.84 14.05 -14.26
N VAL A 117 -10.78 13.82 -15.17
CA VAL A 117 -12.22 13.83 -14.87
C VAL A 117 -12.72 12.41 -14.69
N MET A 118 -13.22 12.13 -13.51
CA MET A 118 -13.83 10.85 -13.16
C MET A 118 -15.31 10.89 -13.51
N ARG A 119 -15.78 9.89 -14.25
CA ARG A 119 -17.20 9.72 -14.59
C ARG A 119 -17.70 8.39 -14.09
N VAL A 120 -18.86 8.41 -13.47
CA VAL A 120 -19.53 7.18 -13.03
C VAL A 120 -20.07 6.42 -14.25
N ASN A 121 -19.87 5.11 -14.25
CA ASN A 121 -20.48 4.20 -15.22
C ASN A 121 -21.77 3.65 -14.63
N LYS A 122 -22.90 4.22 -15.01
CA LYS A 122 -24.23 3.83 -14.48
C LYS A 122 -24.68 2.47 -14.98
N GLU A 123 -24.05 1.94 -16.02
CA GLU A 123 -24.34 0.63 -16.60
C GLU A 123 -23.35 -0.44 -16.17
N ALA A 124 -22.53 -0.13 -15.16
CA ALA A 124 -21.54 -1.08 -14.67
C ALA A 124 -22.19 -2.34 -14.09
N GLU A 125 -21.62 -3.49 -14.41
CA GLU A 125 -22.00 -4.74 -13.81
C GLU A 125 -21.70 -4.73 -12.31
N LYS A 126 -22.56 -5.39 -11.54
CA LYS A 126 -22.35 -5.54 -10.10
C LYS A 126 -21.18 -6.49 -9.88
N ARG A 127 -20.12 -5.99 -9.25
CA ARG A 127 -18.91 -6.77 -8.95
C ARG A 127 -18.49 -6.56 -7.50
N ASP A 128 -17.88 -7.59 -6.93
CA ASP A 128 -17.32 -7.53 -5.58
C ASP A 128 -15.97 -6.81 -5.62
N ILE A 129 -15.69 -5.98 -4.64
CA ILE A 129 -14.40 -5.31 -4.47
C ILE A 129 -13.24 -6.33 -4.43
N ALA A 130 -13.49 -7.51 -3.86
CA ALA A 130 -12.50 -8.59 -3.78
C ALA A 130 -12.03 -9.10 -5.15
N GLU A 131 -12.76 -8.83 -6.24
CA GLU A 131 -12.35 -9.16 -7.60
C GLU A 131 -11.22 -8.26 -8.12
N SER A 132 -11.01 -7.12 -7.48
CA SER A 132 -9.96 -6.18 -7.86
C SER A 132 -8.58 -6.71 -7.47
N GLN A 133 -7.66 -6.75 -8.43
CA GLN A 133 -6.27 -7.10 -8.17
C GLN A 133 -5.56 -5.99 -7.40
N ILE A 134 -5.89 -4.74 -7.68
CA ILE A 134 -5.37 -3.58 -6.93
C ILE A 134 -5.75 -3.70 -5.46
N TYR A 135 -7.00 -4.04 -5.18
CA TYR A 135 -7.46 -4.26 -3.80
C TYR A 135 -6.72 -5.39 -3.12
N GLN A 136 -6.56 -6.54 -3.78
CA GLN A 136 -5.86 -7.69 -3.21
C GLN A 136 -4.41 -7.37 -2.89
N LYS A 137 -3.73 -6.66 -3.79
CA LYS A 137 -2.35 -6.23 -3.59
C LYS A 137 -2.24 -5.21 -2.45
N LEU A 138 -3.14 -4.25 -2.39
CA LEU A 138 -3.18 -3.25 -1.31
C LEU A 138 -3.38 -3.92 0.06
N LYS A 139 -4.32 -4.84 0.15
CA LYS A 139 -4.59 -5.62 1.34
C LYS A 139 -3.36 -6.42 1.78
N GLN A 140 -2.68 -7.06 0.84
CA GLN A 140 -1.46 -7.81 1.10
C GLN A 140 -0.34 -6.89 1.61
N THR A 141 -0.12 -5.76 0.96
CA THR A 141 0.89 -4.78 1.35
C THR A 141 0.67 -4.28 2.78
N VAL A 142 -0.58 -3.94 3.11
CA VAL A 142 -0.91 -3.48 4.48
C VAL A 142 -0.63 -4.57 5.51
N LYS A 143 -1.01 -5.82 5.24
CA LYS A 143 -0.73 -6.95 6.13
C LYS A 143 0.76 -7.18 6.33
N GLU A 144 1.54 -7.11 5.26
CA GLU A 144 3.00 -7.26 5.32
C GLU A 144 3.64 -6.16 6.16
N GLN A 145 3.20 -4.94 5.99
CA GLN A 145 3.70 -3.81 6.78
C GLN A 145 3.29 -3.90 8.25
N GLU A 146 2.12 -4.42 8.56
CA GLU A 146 1.72 -4.68 9.94
C GLU A 146 2.67 -5.68 10.61
N ILE A 147 3.01 -6.77 9.92
CA ILE A 147 3.97 -7.74 10.44
C ILE A 147 5.31 -7.07 10.72
N MET A 148 5.82 -6.31 9.76
CA MET A 148 7.13 -5.67 9.89
C MET A 148 7.15 -4.61 10.99
N ALA A 149 6.06 -3.89 11.21
CA ALA A 149 6.00 -2.80 12.18
C ALA A 149 5.63 -3.27 13.59
N LEU A 150 4.77 -4.29 13.70
CA LEU A 150 4.14 -4.68 14.95
C LEU A 150 4.42 -6.13 15.35
N GLY A 151 5.01 -6.94 14.47
CA GLY A 151 5.29 -8.33 14.74
C GLY A 151 6.40 -8.51 15.79
N THR A 152 6.43 -9.68 16.39
CA THR A 152 7.54 -10.09 17.24
C THR A 152 8.79 -10.31 16.40
N VAL A 153 9.96 -10.37 17.02
CA VAL A 153 11.23 -10.67 16.33
C VAL A 153 11.09 -11.98 15.54
N GLN A 154 10.50 -13.00 16.15
CA GLN A 154 10.32 -14.30 15.49
C GLN A 154 9.36 -14.23 14.30
N GLU A 155 8.25 -13.50 14.43
CA GLU A 155 7.29 -13.31 13.33
C GLU A 155 7.92 -12.58 12.15
N ILE A 156 8.69 -11.52 12.43
CA ILE A 156 9.40 -10.76 11.38
C ILE A 156 10.45 -11.65 10.70
N TYR A 157 11.23 -12.39 11.47
CA TYR A 157 12.23 -13.32 10.93
C TYR A 157 11.58 -14.37 10.03
N ASP A 158 10.55 -15.03 10.51
CA ASP A 158 9.85 -16.06 9.74
C ASP A 158 9.27 -15.50 8.45
N PHE A 159 8.68 -14.30 8.51
CA PHE A 159 8.15 -13.61 7.35
C PHE A 159 9.25 -13.27 6.32
N LEU A 160 10.38 -12.72 6.75
CA LEU A 160 11.48 -12.35 5.85
C LEU A 160 12.14 -13.59 5.22
N MET A 161 12.14 -14.72 5.90
CA MET A 161 12.73 -15.96 5.41
C MET A 161 11.74 -16.81 4.60
N GLU A 162 10.46 -16.43 4.55
CA GLU A 162 9.45 -17.10 3.76
C GLU A 162 9.77 -17.01 2.26
N LYS A 163 9.84 -18.17 1.61
CA LYS A 163 10.14 -18.22 0.18
C LYS A 163 8.98 -17.68 -0.65
N SER A 164 9.29 -16.84 -1.61
CA SER A 164 8.33 -16.40 -2.62
C SER A 164 7.99 -17.58 -3.54
N GLU A 165 6.71 -17.79 -3.73
CA GLU A 165 6.21 -18.76 -4.70
C GLU A 165 6.31 -18.23 -6.14
#